data_3ebef0dfdf564b20ec6a59f65e046c4e
#
_entry.id   3ebef0dfdf564b20ec6a59f65e046c4e
#
_cell.length_a   1.000
_cell.length_b   1.000
_cell.length_c   1.000
_cell.angle_alpha   90.00
_cell.angle_beta   90.00
_cell.angle_gamma   90.00
#
_symmetry.space_group_name_H-M   'P 1'
#
loop_
_entity.id
_entity.type
_entity.pdbx_description
1 polymer ?
#
loop_
_entity_poly.entity_id
_entity_poly.type
_entity_poly.pdbx_seq_one_letter_code
_entity_poly.pdbx_strand_id
1 'polypeptide(L)'
;MKIDMYKNSIKAYKKSSDLIPGGVNSPVRAFKSVNCDPVFFKRGKGSKLYDVDGNKYIDCVSSWGPLIFGHADKDTVKAINKYSKAVSYTHLRAHETTV
;
A
#
# COMPACT_ATOMS: atom_id res chain seq x y z
N MET A 1 16.12 20.33 -4.32
CA MET A 1 15.44 20.40 -3.02
C MET A 1 14.35 19.32 -2.89
N LYS A 2 13.38 19.31 -3.81
CA LYS A 2 12.34 18.27 -3.81
C LYS A 2 12.88 16.86 -4.05
N ILE A 3 13.95 16.73 -4.82
CA ILE A 3 14.60 15.44 -5.12
C ILE A 3 15.13 14.78 -3.84
N ASP A 4 15.71 15.57 -2.92
CA ASP A 4 16.26 15.04 -1.67
C ASP A 4 15.15 14.53 -0.73
N MET A 5 13.96 15.14 -0.76
CA MET A 5 12.81 14.68 0.02
C MET A 5 12.31 13.30 -0.41
N TYR A 6 12.52 12.92 -1.66
CA TYR A 6 11.94 11.70 -2.24
C TYR A 6 12.97 10.76 -2.83
N LYS A 7 14.25 10.91 -2.45
CA LYS A 7 15.34 10.15 -3.07
C LYS A 7 15.16 8.63 -2.98
N ASN A 8 14.65 8.13 -1.86
CA ASN A 8 14.42 6.70 -1.69
C ASN A 8 13.20 6.21 -2.47
N SER A 9 12.16 7.03 -2.61
CA SER A 9 11.03 6.74 -3.50
C SER A 9 11.46 6.68 -4.95
N ILE A 10 12.31 7.62 -5.39
CA ILE A 10 12.87 7.63 -6.75
C ILE A 10 13.68 6.38 -7.01
N LYS A 11 14.51 5.98 -6.05
CA LYS A 11 15.31 4.76 -6.12
C LYS A 11 14.43 3.51 -6.20
N ALA A 12 13.39 3.43 -5.36
CA ALA A 12 12.43 2.33 -5.35
C ALA A 12 11.67 2.26 -6.68
N TYR A 13 11.28 3.39 -7.25
CA TYR A 13 10.59 3.43 -8.53
C TYR A 13 11.45 2.92 -9.68
N LYS A 14 12.72 3.31 -9.73
CA LYS A 14 13.66 2.79 -10.73
C LYS A 14 13.77 1.27 -10.67
N LYS A 15 13.90 0.73 -9.46
CA LYS A 15 13.97 -0.72 -9.25
C LYS A 15 12.66 -1.40 -9.65
N SER A 16 11.53 -0.85 -9.27
CA SER A 16 10.21 -1.40 -9.61
C SER A 16 9.94 -1.38 -11.10
N SER A 17 10.39 -0.34 -11.79
CA SER A 17 10.22 -0.20 -13.25
C SER A 17 10.93 -1.31 -14.03
N ASP A 18 12.00 -1.87 -13.48
CA ASP A 18 12.71 -3.00 -14.09
C ASP A 18 11.98 -4.33 -13.86
N LEU A 19 11.14 -4.42 -12.84
CA LEU A 19 10.49 -5.66 -12.42
C LEU A 19 9.01 -5.75 -12.82
N ILE A 20 8.32 -4.61 -12.87
CA ILE A 20 6.88 -4.54 -13.11
C ILE A 20 6.60 -3.51 -14.21
N PRO A 21 5.73 -3.79 -15.19
CA PRO A 21 5.32 -2.79 -16.17
C PRO A 21 4.78 -1.53 -15.47
N GLY A 22 5.35 -0.37 -15.79
CA GLY A 22 4.98 0.90 -15.19
C GLY A 22 5.50 1.12 -13.77
N GLY A 23 6.15 0.13 -13.16
CA GLY A 23 6.76 0.24 -11.83
C GLY A 23 5.80 0.24 -10.65
N VAL A 24 4.50 0.03 -10.89
CA VAL A 24 3.45 0.07 -9.84
C VAL A 24 2.38 -0.98 -10.10
N ASN A 25 1.62 -1.32 -9.07
CA ASN A 25 0.52 -2.30 -9.16
C ASN A 25 -0.72 -1.74 -9.87
N SER A 26 -0.84 -0.43 -9.93
CA SER A 26 -1.99 0.24 -10.54
C SER A 26 -1.50 1.45 -11.33
N PRO A 27 -1.97 1.63 -12.60
CA PRO A 27 -1.51 2.76 -13.44
C PRO A 27 -1.69 4.13 -12.80
N VAL A 28 -2.74 4.32 -12.03
CA VAL A 28 -3.02 5.59 -11.34
C VAL A 28 -1.89 5.94 -10.37
N ARG A 29 -1.30 4.93 -9.74
CA ARG A 29 -0.23 5.13 -8.74
C ARG A 29 1.12 5.50 -9.35
N ALA A 30 1.25 5.46 -10.65
CA ALA A 30 2.48 5.87 -11.34
C ALA A 30 2.64 7.39 -11.43
N PHE A 31 1.65 8.16 -11.03
CA PHE A 31 1.66 9.64 -11.04
C PHE A 31 1.89 10.28 -12.41
N LYS A 32 1.66 9.54 -13.48
CA LYS A 32 1.89 10.04 -14.85
C LYS A 32 1.01 11.24 -15.20
N SER A 33 -0.24 11.25 -14.73
CA SER A 33 -1.18 12.33 -14.99
C SER A 33 -0.83 13.63 -14.25
N VAL A 34 -0.03 13.57 -13.20
CA VAL A 34 0.43 14.72 -12.43
C VAL A 34 1.91 15.04 -12.68
N ASN A 35 2.52 14.34 -13.62
CA ASN A 35 3.88 14.57 -14.11
C ASN A 35 4.94 14.59 -12.99
N CYS A 36 4.88 13.62 -12.11
CA CYS A 36 5.91 13.43 -11.09
C CYS A 36 6.11 11.94 -10.81
N ASP A 37 7.20 11.61 -10.11
CA ASP A 37 7.49 10.24 -9.72
C ASP A 37 6.62 9.81 -8.54
N PRO A 38 6.21 8.52 -8.48
CA PRO A 38 5.38 8.05 -7.38
C PRO A 38 6.11 8.03 -6.05
N VAL A 39 5.37 8.28 -4.99
CA VAL A 39 5.84 8.17 -3.62
C VAL A 39 5.59 6.75 -3.13
N PHE A 40 6.59 6.15 -2.48
CA PHE A 40 6.49 4.80 -1.94
C PHE A 40 6.27 4.86 -0.44
N PHE A 41 5.17 4.28 0.02
CA PHE A 41 4.82 4.26 1.43
C PHE A 41 5.40 3.05 2.13
N LYS A 42 5.93 3.28 3.32
CA LYS A 42 6.53 2.26 4.17
C LYS A 42 5.52 1.71 5.19
N ARG A 43 4.68 2.58 5.74
CA ARG A 43 3.67 2.21 6.73
C ARG A 43 2.54 3.21 6.81
N GLY A 44 1.44 2.79 7.41
CA GLY A 44 0.32 3.65 7.74
C GLY A 44 -0.16 3.37 9.16
N LYS A 45 -0.68 4.41 9.82
CA LYS A 45 -1.30 4.28 11.15
C LYS A 45 -2.37 5.35 11.32
N GLY A 46 -3.60 4.93 11.61
CA GLY A 46 -4.72 5.85 11.75
C GLY A 46 -4.94 6.63 10.46
N SER A 47 -4.93 7.94 10.54
CA SER A 47 -5.09 8.83 9.38
C SER A 47 -3.77 9.21 8.70
N LYS A 48 -2.66 8.62 9.10
CA LYS A 48 -1.33 9.00 8.62
C LYS A 48 -0.69 7.93 7.77
N LEU A 49 0.03 8.38 6.73
CA LEU A 49 0.91 7.55 5.92
C LEU A 49 2.34 8.06 6.07
N TYR A 50 3.28 7.14 6.01
CA TYR A 50 4.71 7.46 6.09
C TYR A 50 5.43 6.83 4.91
N ASP A 51 6.17 7.64 4.17
CA ASP A 51 6.91 7.16 3.01
C ASP A 51 8.27 6.57 3.39
N VAL A 52 8.97 6.04 2.39
CA VAL A 52 10.30 5.44 2.58
C VAL A 52 11.39 6.48 2.90
N ASP A 53 11.10 7.76 2.72
CA ASP A 53 12.00 8.87 3.04
C ASP A 53 11.69 9.51 4.39
N GLY A 54 10.71 8.99 5.14
CA GLY A 54 10.34 9.50 6.45
C GLY A 54 9.35 10.65 6.44
N ASN A 55 8.84 11.05 5.28
CA ASN A 55 7.81 12.08 5.19
C ASN A 55 6.47 11.55 5.68
N LYS A 56 5.70 12.41 6.33
CA LYS A 56 4.39 12.08 6.88
C LYS A 56 3.28 12.78 6.10
N TYR A 57 2.22 12.06 5.81
CA TYR A 57 1.06 12.54 5.05
C TYR A 57 -0.23 12.24 5.79
N ILE A 58 -1.24 13.07 5.56
CA ILE A 58 -2.61 12.79 5.98
C ILE A 58 -3.30 12.07 4.82
N ASP A 59 -3.83 10.88 5.08
CA ASP A 59 -4.54 10.11 4.06
C ASP A 59 -6.00 10.55 3.99
N CYS A 60 -6.37 11.19 2.90
CA CYS A 60 -7.73 11.61 2.64
C CYS A 60 -8.49 10.65 1.72
N VAL A 61 -7.84 9.58 1.26
CA VAL A 61 -8.41 8.63 0.30
C VAL A 61 -8.92 7.36 0.97
N SER A 62 -8.24 6.89 2.03
CA SER A 62 -8.62 5.71 2.81
C SER A 62 -8.83 4.46 1.94
N SER A 63 -7.92 4.23 0.98
CA SER A 63 -7.96 3.12 0.02
C SER A 63 -9.30 3.03 -0.74
N TRP A 64 -9.90 4.17 -1.06
CA TRP A 64 -11.19 4.29 -1.75
C TRP A 64 -12.37 3.76 -0.92
N GLY A 65 -12.29 3.93 0.41
CA GLY A 65 -13.39 3.64 1.33
C GLY A 65 -13.22 2.46 2.27
N PRO A 66 -12.43 1.40 1.96
CA PRO A 66 -12.31 0.26 2.87
C PRO A 66 -11.75 0.57 4.25
N LEU A 67 -10.93 1.60 4.39
CA LEU A 67 -10.26 1.91 5.65
C LEU A 67 -11.11 2.81 6.55
N ILE A 68 -12.27 2.33 6.97
CA ILE A 68 -13.21 3.08 7.83
C ILE A 68 -12.57 3.45 9.17
N PHE A 69 -11.76 2.56 9.73
CA PHE A 69 -11.09 2.76 11.02
C PHE A 69 -9.64 3.25 10.87
N GLY A 70 -9.24 3.63 9.66
CA GLY A 70 -7.88 4.08 9.37
C GLY A 70 -6.91 2.92 9.13
N HIS A 71 -5.64 3.30 8.96
CA HIS A 71 -4.56 2.33 8.73
C HIS A 71 -4.19 1.58 9.99
N ALA A 72 -3.90 0.29 9.86
CA ALA A 72 -3.39 -0.57 10.92
C ALA A 72 -4.29 -0.59 12.17
N ASP A 73 -5.60 -0.59 11.99
CA ASP A 73 -6.55 -0.76 13.09
C ASP A 73 -6.25 -2.07 13.84
N LYS A 74 -6.16 -1.98 15.16
CA LYS A 74 -5.70 -3.10 16.00
C LYS A 74 -6.55 -4.35 15.84
N ASP A 75 -7.88 -4.20 15.84
CA ASP A 75 -8.78 -5.33 15.75
C ASP A 75 -8.74 -5.97 14.36
N THR A 76 -8.64 -5.15 13.31
CA THR A 76 -8.51 -5.60 11.94
C THR A 76 -7.21 -6.38 11.74
N VAL A 77 -6.09 -5.84 12.20
CA VAL A 77 -4.78 -6.51 12.09
C VAL A 77 -4.79 -7.85 12.84
N LYS A 78 -5.38 -7.87 14.03
CA LYS A 78 -5.52 -9.08 14.84
C LYS A 78 -6.33 -10.15 14.09
N ALA A 79 -7.45 -9.76 13.49
CA ALA A 79 -8.29 -10.67 12.71
C ALA A 79 -7.55 -11.20 11.48
N ILE A 80 -6.85 -10.33 10.74
CA ILE A 80 -6.06 -10.74 9.57
C ILE A 80 -4.98 -11.73 9.98
N ASN A 81 -4.25 -11.47 11.06
CA ASN A 81 -3.21 -12.38 11.55
C ASN A 81 -3.77 -13.75 11.93
N LYS A 82 -4.94 -13.78 12.53
CA LYS A 82 -5.61 -15.03 12.90
C LYS A 82 -6.02 -15.84 11.69
N TYR A 83 -6.72 -15.21 10.74
CA TYR A 83 -7.29 -15.93 9.60
C TYR A 83 -6.31 -16.18 8.47
N SER A 84 -5.28 -15.36 8.31
CA SER A 84 -4.23 -15.60 7.31
C SER A 84 -3.44 -16.86 7.58
N LYS A 85 -3.37 -17.30 8.83
CA LYS A 85 -2.72 -18.56 9.21
C LYS A 85 -3.59 -19.77 8.94
N ALA A 86 -4.90 -19.58 8.85
CA ALA A 86 -5.86 -20.68 8.67
C ALA A 86 -6.03 -21.05 7.19
N VAL A 87 -6.12 -20.05 6.31
CA VAL A 87 -6.37 -20.25 4.86
C VAL A 87 -5.53 -19.29 4.05
N SER A 88 -4.88 -19.81 3.01
CA SER A 88 -4.00 -19.01 2.16
C SER A 88 -4.76 -18.05 1.24
N TYR A 89 -5.96 -18.43 0.78
CA TYR A 89 -6.80 -17.57 -0.06
C TYR A 89 -8.26 -18.05 -0.07
N THR A 90 -9.14 -17.13 -0.41
CA THR A 90 -10.59 -17.27 -0.22
C THR A 90 -11.25 -18.37 -1.04
N HIS A 91 -10.78 -18.68 -2.24
CA HIS A 91 -11.44 -19.69 -3.04
C HIS A 91 -11.24 -21.12 -2.51
N LEU A 92 -10.11 -21.38 -1.85
CA LEU A 92 -9.92 -22.64 -1.11
C LEU A 92 -10.94 -22.76 0.01
N ARG A 93 -11.15 -21.66 0.73
CA ARG A 93 -12.13 -21.64 1.79
C ARG A 93 -13.55 -21.87 1.30
N ALA A 94 -13.89 -21.33 0.15
CA ALA A 94 -15.19 -21.56 -0.47
C ALA A 94 -15.40 -23.02 -0.78
N HIS A 95 -14.39 -23.74 -1.25
CA HIS A 95 -14.44 -25.19 -1.49
C HIS A 95 -14.60 -25.97 -0.20
N GLU A 96 -13.89 -25.58 0.86
CA GLU A 96 -13.98 -26.23 2.16
C GLU A 96 -15.39 -26.13 2.76
N THR A 97 -16.07 -25.02 2.58
CA THR A 97 -17.41 -24.83 3.12
C THR A 97 -18.48 -25.66 2.41
N THR A 98 -18.23 -26.12 1.22
CA THR A 98 -19.18 -26.94 0.45
C THR A 98 -19.01 -28.44 0.69
N VAL A 99 -17.95 -28.81 1.34
CA VAL A 99 -17.67 -30.18 1.71
C VAL A 99 -18.32 -30.51 3.05
#